data_8ca1540a97218d47f7320db0c5f0d5ac
#
_entry.id   8ca1540a97218d47f7320db0c5f0d5ac
#
_cell.length_a   1.000
_cell.length_b   1.000
_cell.length_c   1.000
_cell.angle_alpha   90.00
_cell.angle_beta   90.00
_cell.angle_gamma   90.00
#
_symmetry.space_group_name_H-M   'P 1'
#
loop_
_entity.id
_entity.type
_entity.pdbx_description
1 polymer ?
#
loop_
_entity_poly.entity_id
_entity_poly.type
_entity_poly.pdbx_seq_one_letter_code
_entity_poly.pdbx_strand_id
1 'polypeptide(L)'
;MSLRQTVQRLCSMGSGKHGAMRAIYLVPLFCVLSATEFLYPAMARGVDGNRTISVQILGSTLTLQTRSRFAGAISALTWKGQSFINSRDHGRELQSDVFFNNFGVCYNPTEAGSRANGAGNRSSSVLRAIKVRGNQLWTVTQMAFWLQPGQSSYSRVCGSHTYLHRAVNRAVLSKVVLHKHLTIGLRDFHNVLRDSLTFDVPARYRSATFEALTGYMPPRFSQAFYFHPWSMRLIPARGRRGEQPYPVIRSTPDHRYAMGIYCPGLPQADWPHAGYGSVDFPRVVKWNCVYRYRPVRPGPYHFHAYVIIGNLRQVEQTMHRLYRRCTISGCPKS
;
A
#
# COMPACT_ATOMS: atom_id res chain seq x y z
N MET A 1 -39.05 -9.18 0.17
CA MET A 1 -39.86 -10.37 -0.12
C MET A 1 -38.92 -11.50 -0.50
N SER A 2 -38.92 -12.56 0.31
CA SER A 2 -37.95 -13.68 0.24
C SER A 2 -38.41 -14.72 -0.79
N LEU A 3 -37.47 -15.26 -1.55
CA LEU A 3 -37.65 -16.32 -2.56
C LEU A 3 -38.40 -17.59 -2.06
N ARG A 4 -38.76 -17.69 -0.80
CA ARG A 4 -39.50 -18.80 -0.22
C ARG A 4 -41.03 -18.74 -0.44
N GLN A 5 -41.58 -17.64 -0.89
CA GLN A 5 -43.03 -17.49 -1.06
C GLN A 5 -43.53 -17.80 -2.48
N THR A 6 -42.64 -18.00 -3.45
CA THR A 6 -43.05 -18.24 -4.86
C THR A 6 -43.21 -19.74 -5.19
N VAL A 7 -42.66 -20.64 -4.39
CA VAL A 7 -42.72 -22.10 -4.66
C VAL A 7 -43.97 -22.76 -4.09
N GLN A 8 -44.70 -22.13 -3.17
CA GLN A 8 -45.91 -22.71 -2.57
C GLN A 8 -47.22 -22.47 -3.34
N ARG A 9 -47.19 -21.68 -4.42
CA ARG A 9 -48.43 -21.37 -5.20
C ARG A 9 -48.65 -22.22 -6.48
N LEU A 10 -47.75 -23.15 -6.77
CA LEU A 10 -47.88 -23.98 -7.99
C LEU A 10 -48.39 -25.42 -7.75
N CYS A 11 -48.77 -25.79 -6.52
CA CYS A 11 -49.30 -27.13 -6.21
C CYS A 11 -50.77 -27.18 -5.77
N SER A 12 -51.57 -26.12 -5.97
CA SER A 12 -52.98 -26.12 -5.54
C SER A 12 -53.96 -25.66 -6.60
N MET A 13 -53.93 -26.24 -7.78
CA MET A 13 -55.05 -26.13 -8.73
C MET A 13 -55.20 -27.46 -9.51
N GLY A 14 -56.21 -28.23 -9.16
CA GLY A 14 -56.58 -29.41 -9.94
C GLY A 14 -57.43 -30.40 -9.18
N SER A 15 -58.61 -30.03 -8.68
CA SER A 15 -59.67 -31.02 -8.38
C SER A 15 -60.98 -30.56 -9.01
N GLY A 16 -61.46 -31.32 -10.00
CA GLY A 16 -62.75 -31.08 -10.69
C GLY A 16 -63.15 -32.25 -11.56
N LYS A 17 -63.83 -33.20 -11.02
CA LYS A 17 -64.97 -34.07 -11.38
C LYS A 17 -65.13 -34.68 -12.79
N HIS A 18 -65.31 -36.00 -12.73
CA HIS A 18 -66.17 -36.97 -13.45
C HIS A 18 -65.69 -37.54 -14.77
N GLY A 19 -65.62 -38.91 -14.79
CA GLY A 19 -66.11 -39.73 -15.89
C GLY A 19 -65.20 -40.84 -16.40
N ALA A 20 -65.57 -42.13 -16.08
CA ALA A 20 -65.34 -43.32 -16.82
C ALA A 20 -63.97 -44.00 -16.94
N MET A 21 -63.86 -45.12 -16.23
CA MET A 21 -63.07 -46.34 -16.43
C MET A 21 -62.25 -46.45 -17.73
N ARG A 22 -60.96 -46.55 -17.57
CA ARG A 22 -60.11 -47.55 -18.27
C ARG A 22 -58.83 -47.76 -17.41
N ALA A 23 -58.60 -49.05 -17.10
CA ALA A 23 -57.40 -49.46 -16.39
C ALA A 23 -56.13 -49.12 -17.19
N ILE A 24 -55.25 -48.26 -16.62
CA ILE A 24 -53.92 -48.05 -17.16
C ILE A 24 -52.94 -48.20 -15.97
N TYR A 25 -52.00 -49.11 -16.18
CA TYR A 25 -50.94 -49.45 -15.25
C TYR A 25 -50.21 -48.23 -14.80
N LEU A 26 -50.25 -47.92 -13.51
CA LEU A 26 -49.42 -46.90 -12.87
C LEU A 26 -48.02 -47.47 -12.70
N VAL A 27 -47.10 -46.96 -13.53
CA VAL A 27 -45.67 -47.05 -13.26
C VAL A 27 -45.34 -45.94 -12.27
N PRO A 28 -44.78 -46.20 -11.09
CA PRO A 28 -44.39 -45.16 -10.17
C PRO A 28 -43.15 -44.45 -10.75
N LEU A 29 -43.32 -43.21 -11.16
CA LEU A 29 -42.24 -42.32 -11.53
C LEU A 29 -41.50 -41.91 -10.24
N PHE A 30 -40.42 -42.62 -9.90
CA PHE A 30 -39.50 -42.17 -8.89
C PHE A 30 -38.81 -40.89 -9.40
N CYS A 31 -39.26 -39.72 -8.92
CA CYS A 31 -38.51 -38.49 -9.04
C CYS A 31 -37.28 -38.60 -8.17
N VAL A 32 -36.15 -39.02 -8.75
CA VAL A 32 -34.83 -38.89 -8.13
C VAL A 32 -34.48 -37.42 -8.21
N LEU A 33 -34.75 -36.68 -7.13
CA LEU A 33 -34.19 -35.37 -6.90
C LEU A 33 -32.68 -35.55 -6.65
N SER A 34 -31.88 -35.49 -7.73
CA SER A 34 -30.45 -35.32 -7.60
C SER A 34 -30.20 -33.92 -7.03
N ALA A 35 -29.97 -33.85 -5.72
CA ALA A 35 -29.39 -32.68 -5.09
C ALA A 35 -27.97 -32.52 -5.65
N THR A 36 -27.83 -31.77 -6.74
CA THR A 36 -26.53 -31.21 -7.12
C THR A 36 -26.17 -30.20 -6.06
N GLU A 37 -25.45 -30.64 -5.03
CA GLU A 37 -24.73 -29.76 -4.16
C GLU A 37 -23.74 -28.99 -5.06
N PHE A 38 -24.03 -27.72 -5.32
CA PHE A 38 -23.05 -26.80 -5.84
C PHE A 38 -21.98 -26.69 -4.76
N LEU A 39 -20.92 -27.47 -4.90
CA LEU A 39 -19.65 -27.26 -4.21
C LEU A 39 -19.15 -25.90 -4.63
N TYR A 40 -19.51 -24.87 -3.88
CA TYR A 40 -18.78 -23.61 -3.94
C TYR A 40 -17.33 -23.96 -3.60
N PRO A 41 -16.36 -23.71 -4.51
CA PRO A 41 -14.98 -23.93 -4.17
C PRO A 41 -14.72 -23.14 -2.88
N ALA A 42 -14.25 -23.83 -1.85
CA ALA A 42 -13.84 -23.19 -0.60
C ALA A 42 -12.92 -22.03 -1.00
N MET A 43 -13.35 -20.80 -0.76
CA MET A 43 -12.49 -19.62 -0.99
C MET A 43 -11.21 -19.91 -0.25
N ALA A 44 -10.12 -20.06 -0.98
CA ALA A 44 -8.80 -20.27 -0.41
C ALA A 44 -8.64 -19.21 0.68
N ARG A 45 -8.45 -19.64 1.94
CA ARG A 45 -8.24 -18.71 3.06
C ARG A 45 -7.08 -17.80 2.67
N GLY A 46 -7.35 -16.52 2.53
CA GLY A 46 -6.33 -15.54 2.19
C GLY A 46 -5.17 -15.64 3.19
N VAL A 47 -3.97 -15.34 2.74
CA VAL A 47 -2.77 -15.35 3.59
C VAL A 47 -3.01 -14.41 4.78
N ASP A 48 -2.84 -14.94 6.02
CA ASP A 48 -2.89 -14.09 7.21
C ASP A 48 -1.74 -13.10 7.17
N GLY A 49 -2.06 -11.81 7.09
CA GLY A 49 -1.12 -10.70 7.01
C GLY A 49 -0.74 -10.08 8.35
N ASN A 50 -1.25 -10.62 9.48
CA ASN A 50 -0.96 -10.07 10.80
C ASN A 50 0.41 -10.53 11.26
N ARG A 51 1.37 -9.60 11.32
CA ARG A 51 2.74 -9.85 11.84
C ARG A 51 3.15 -8.70 12.73
N THR A 52 3.98 -9.04 13.72
CA THR A 52 4.63 -8.08 14.61
C THR A 52 6.11 -8.42 14.69
N ILE A 53 6.96 -7.41 14.51
CA ILE A 53 8.41 -7.50 14.69
C ILE A 53 8.81 -6.46 15.73
N SER A 54 9.58 -6.87 16.73
CA SER A 54 10.08 -5.98 17.78
C SER A 54 11.60 -6.07 17.84
N VAL A 55 12.28 -4.93 17.78
CA VAL A 55 13.74 -4.81 17.76
C VAL A 55 14.17 -3.72 18.73
N GLN A 56 15.27 -3.95 19.47
CA GLN A 56 15.87 -2.91 20.32
C GLN A 56 16.66 -1.92 19.47
N ILE A 57 16.30 -0.65 19.53
CA ILE A 57 17.02 0.47 18.92
C ILE A 57 17.15 1.62 19.92
N LEU A 58 18.31 2.26 19.96
CA LEU A 58 18.51 3.48 20.78
C LEU A 58 18.00 3.33 22.24
N GLY A 59 18.23 2.17 22.83
CA GLY A 59 17.82 1.86 24.22
C GLY A 59 16.31 1.69 24.43
N SER A 60 15.52 1.43 23.38
CA SER A 60 14.07 1.19 23.49
C SER A 60 13.59 0.29 22.35
N THR A 61 12.43 -0.36 22.57
CA THR A 61 11.83 -1.24 21.55
C THR A 61 11.19 -0.44 20.43
N LEU A 62 11.57 -0.75 19.18
CA LEU A 62 10.84 -0.40 17.97
C LEU A 62 9.94 -1.59 17.60
N THR A 63 8.66 -1.33 17.44
CA THR A 63 7.68 -2.35 17.01
C THR A 63 7.10 -1.97 15.65
N LEU A 64 7.18 -2.90 14.71
CA LEU A 64 6.57 -2.82 13.38
C LEU A 64 5.42 -3.82 13.29
N GLN A 65 4.29 -3.42 12.72
CA GLN A 65 3.15 -4.30 12.49
C GLN A 65 2.64 -4.22 11.06
N THR A 66 2.24 -5.39 10.54
CA THR A 66 1.37 -5.52 9.37
C THR A 66 0.02 -6.07 9.79
N ARG A 67 -1.01 -5.83 9.00
CA ARG A 67 -2.37 -6.34 9.22
C ARG A 67 -2.94 -6.90 7.93
N SER A 68 -3.69 -8.00 8.02
CA SER A 68 -4.36 -8.63 6.88
C SER A 68 -5.21 -7.64 6.08
N ARG A 69 -5.85 -6.69 6.77
CA ARG A 69 -6.69 -5.66 6.14
C ARG A 69 -5.92 -4.72 5.21
N PHE A 70 -4.59 -4.64 5.27
CA PHE A 70 -3.75 -3.76 4.45
C PHE A 70 -2.82 -4.51 3.48
N ALA A 71 -3.08 -5.80 3.26
CA ALA A 71 -2.39 -6.63 2.28
C ALA A 71 -0.84 -6.59 2.37
N GLY A 72 -0.28 -6.51 3.57
CA GLY A 72 1.16 -6.52 3.81
C GLY A 72 1.82 -5.14 3.93
N ALA A 73 1.10 -4.05 3.68
CA ALA A 73 1.57 -2.71 4.00
C ALA A 73 1.79 -2.56 5.52
N ILE A 74 2.78 -1.75 5.89
CA ILE A 74 3.13 -1.54 7.30
C ILE A 74 2.10 -0.61 7.94
N SER A 75 1.30 -1.16 8.82
CA SER A 75 0.18 -0.46 9.47
C SER A 75 0.56 0.26 10.75
N ALA A 76 1.64 -0.15 11.40
CA ALA A 76 2.16 0.54 12.58
C ALA A 76 3.67 0.46 12.65
N LEU A 77 4.26 1.54 13.10
CA LEU A 77 5.66 1.66 13.48
C LEU A 77 5.70 2.49 14.77
N THR A 78 6.07 1.87 15.88
CA THR A 78 5.98 2.48 17.21
C THR A 78 7.33 2.42 17.92
N TRP A 79 7.79 3.53 18.44
CA TRP A 79 9.01 3.64 19.25
C TRP A 79 8.77 4.54 20.47
N LYS A 80 9.16 4.09 21.66
CA LYS A 80 8.90 4.80 22.93
C LYS A 80 7.43 5.22 23.09
N GLY A 81 6.48 4.33 22.75
CA GLY A 81 5.05 4.60 22.83
C GLY A 81 4.48 5.54 21.76
N GLN A 82 5.33 6.16 20.92
CA GLN A 82 4.90 7.03 19.83
C GLN A 82 4.69 6.25 18.53
N SER A 83 3.48 6.33 17.97
CA SER A 83 3.21 5.85 16.62
C SER A 83 3.72 6.82 15.56
N PHE A 84 4.39 6.29 14.55
CA PHE A 84 4.90 7.03 13.39
C PHE A 84 3.99 6.91 12.16
N ILE A 85 3.04 5.99 12.15
CA ILE A 85 2.15 5.72 11.01
C ILE A 85 0.70 6.01 11.42
N ASN A 86 -0.05 6.64 10.50
CA ASN A 86 -1.47 6.90 10.62
C ASN A 86 -2.23 5.94 9.71
N SER A 87 -2.54 4.73 10.19
CA SER A 87 -3.27 3.70 9.43
C SER A 87 -4.77 3.70 9.74
N ARG A 88 -5.38 4.88 9.83
CA ARG A 88 -6.82 4.99 10.11
C ARG A 88 -7.67 4.35 8.99
N ASP A 89 -7.29 4.58 7.75
CA ASP A 89 -7.95 4.03 6.56
C ASP A 89 -6.91 3.55 5.54
N HIS A 90 -7.36 2.78 4.55
CA HIS A 90 -6.50 2.32 3.45
C HIS A 90 -5.93 3.53 2.69
N GLY A 91 -4.66 3.41 2.31
CA GLY A 91 -3.92 4.47 1.64
C GLY A 91 -3.16 5.41 2.57
N ARG A 92 -3.07 5.13 3.88
CA ARG A 92 -2.32 5.92 4.87
C ARG A 92 -1.25 5.13 5.61
N GLU A 93 -0.88 3.99 5.14
CA GLU A 93 0.16 3.13 5.71
C GLU A 93 1.57 3.63 5.30
N LEU A 94 2.59 2.95 5.78
CA LEU A 94 3.90 2.95 5.15
C LEU A 94 3.84 1.90 4.04
N GLN A 95 3.67 2.35 2.81
CA GLN A 95 3.28 1.55 1.66
C GLN A 95 3.93 2.04 0.35
N SER A 96 3.64 1.34 -0.72
CA SER A 96 4.11 1.66 -2.07
C SER A 96 2.94 1.86 -3.03
N ASP A 97 3.12 2.71 -4.03
CA ASP A 97 2.19 2.85 -5.14
C ASP A 97 2.88 3.22 -6.47
N VAL A 98 2.13 3.15 -7.57
CA VAL A 98 2.62 3.54 -8.88
C VAL A 98 1.51 4.17 -9.71
N PHE A 99 1.82 5.29 -10.37
CA PHE A 99 0.92 5.99 -11.29
C PHE A 99 1.38 5.76 -12.72
N PHE A 100 0.49 5.32 -13.61
CA PHE A 100 0.84 5.10 -15.01
C PHE A 100 0.30 6.19 -15.93
N ASN A 101 1.02 6.42 -17.05
CA ASN A 101 0.63 7.28 -18.18
C ASN A 101 0.34 8.74 -17.81
N ASN A 102 0.84 9.24 -16.68
CA ASN A 102 0.50 10.54 -16.10
C ASN A 102 -1.00 10.71 -15.81
N PHE A 103 -1.73 9.61 -15.57
CA PHE A 103 -3.15 9.64 -15.27
C PHE A 103 -3.46 9.87 -13.77
N GLY A 104 -2.44 10.11 -12.96
CA GLY A 104 -2.58 10.36 -11.54
C GLY A 104 -3.38 9.25 -10.85
N VAL A 105 -4.22 9.62 -9.88
CA VAL A 105 -5.04 8.67 -9.10
C VAL A 105 -6.02 7.85 -9.94
N CYS A 106 -6.26 8.24 -11.21
CA CYS A 106 -7.16 7.52 -12.10
C CYS A 106 -6.56 6.26 -12.73
N TYR A 107 -5.25 6.02 -12.55
CA TYR A 107 -4.60 4.78 -12.95
C TYR A 107 -3.42 4.47 -12.02
N ASN A 108 -3.76 4.16 -10.77
CA ASN A 108 -2.81 4.10 -9.65
C ASN A 108 -2.98 2.81 -8.83
N PRO A 109 -2.23 1.74 -9.13
CA PRO A 109 -2.09 0.60 -8.23
C PRO A 109 -1.45 0.98 -6.90
N THR A 110 -2.05 0.54 -5.77
CA THR A 110 -1.59 0.78 -4.40
C THR A 110 -1.48 -0.51 -3.61
N GLU A 111 -0.50 -0.58 -2.70
CA GLU A 111 -0.22 -1.78 -1.90
C GLU A 111 -1.36 -2.09 -0.93
N ALA A 112 -1.82 -1.12 -0.17
CA ALA A 112 -2.77 -1.35 0.92
C ALA A 112 -4.23 -1.55 0.47
N GLY A 113 -4.54 -1.32 -0.81
CA GLY A 113 -5.88 -1.46 -1.35
C GLY A 113 -6.49 -0.15 -1.84
N SER A 114 -7.75 -0.17 -2.27
CA SER A 114 -8.42 0.96 -2.89
C SER A 114 -9.04 1.93 -1.87
N ARG A 115 -9.34 3.15 -2.33
CA ARG A 115 -10.08 4.15 -1.57
C ARG A 115 -11.43 3.62 -1.05
N ALA A 116 -12.06 2.74 -1.82
CA ALA A 116 -13.35 2.17 -1.44
C ALA A 116 -13.27 1.24 -0.21
N ASN A 117 -12.08 0.77 0.16
CA ASN A 117 -11.89 0.00 1.39
C ASN A 117 -12.09 0.86 2.66
N GLY A 118 -11.85 2.18 2.58
CA GLY A 118 -12.04 3.10 3.69
C GLY A 118 -11.32 2.65 4.95
N ALA A 119 -12.02 2.66 6.09
CA ALA A 119 -11.55 2.10 7.36
C ALA A 119 -11.91 0.61 7.54
N GLY A 120 -12.38 -0.06 6.48
CA GLY A 120 -12.85 -1.44 6.50
C GLY A 120 -11.78 -2.46 6.90
N ASN A 121 -12.21 -3.68 7.11
CA ASN A 121 -11.36 -4.78 7.61
C ASN A 121 -10.79 -5.69 6.50
N ARG A 122 -11.00 -5.34 5.24
CA ARG A 122 -10.50 -6.08 4.06
C ARG A 122 -9.84 -5.14 3.07
N SER A 123 -8.78 -5.59 2.43
CA SER A 123 -8.14 -4.92 1.31
C SER A 123 -8.67 -5.45 -0.02
N SER A 124 -8.74 -4.57 -1.02
CA SER A 124 -8.90 -4.97 -2.42
C SER A 124 -7.59 -5.42 -3.06
N SER A 125 -6.42 -5.09 -2.49
CA SER A 125 -5.14 -5.71 -2.83
C SER A 125 -5.04 -7.09 -2.21
N VAL A 126 -4.30 -7.99 -2.85
CA VAL A 126 -4.18 -9.39 -2.43
C VAL A 126 -2.77 -9.68 -1.93
N LEU A 127 -2.64 -9.93 -0.63
CA LEU A 127 -1.41 -10.47 -0.05
C LEU A 127 -1.24 -11.91 -0.50
N ARG A 128 -0.21 -12.19 -1.31
CA ARG A 128 0.10 -13.52 -1.86
C ARG A 128 1.04 -14.30 -0.96
N ALA A 129 1.97 -13.62 -0.30
CA ALA A 129 2.90 -14.23 0.64
C ALA A 129 3.37 -13.22 1.69
N ILE A 130 3.63 -13.72 2.90
CA ILE A 130 4.30 -12.97 3.97
C ILE A 130 5.17 -13.91 4.79
N LYS A 131 6.40 -13.47 5.10
CA LYS A 131 7.34 -14.19 5.94
C LYS A 131 8.03 -13.22 6.89
N VAL A 132 8.24 -13.65 8.12
CA VAL A 132 9.08 -12.96 9.11
C VAL A 132 10.19 -13.89 9.55
N ARG A 133 11.42 -13.38 9.64
CA ARG A 133 12.57 -14.07 10.21
C ARG A 133 13.43 -13.06 10.97
N GLY A 134 13.46 -13.16 12.29
CA GLY A 134 14.15 -12.18 13.13
C GLY A 134 13.63 -10.76 12.91
N ASN A 135 14.52 -9.86 12.53
CA ASN A 135 14.24 -8.46 12.25
C ASN A 135 13.83 -8.18 10.79
N GLN A 136 13.49 -9.20 10.02
CA GLN A 136 13.20 -9.07 8.60
C GLN A 136 11.77 -9.48 8.26
N LEU A 137 11.18 -8.76 7.30
CA LEU A 137 9.84 -8.98 6.75
C LEU A 137 9.93 -9.10 5.22
N TRP A 138 9.29 -10.13 4.67
CA TRP A 138 9.06 -10.28 3.22
C TRP A 138 7.56 -10.29 2.96
N THR A 139 7.12 -9.55 1.96
CA THR A 139 5.75 -9.60 1.45
C THR A 139 5.73 -9.70 -0.07
N VAL A 140 4.70 -10.36 -0.60
CA VAL A 140 4.36 -10.34 -2.02
C VAL A 140 2.90 -9.94 -2.12
N THR A 141 2.64 -8.80 -2.73
CA THR A 141 1.30 -8.22 -2.80
C THR A 141 0.91 -7.91 -4.24
N GLN A 142 -0.21 -8.44 -4.71
CA GLN A 142 -0.83 -7.97 -5.94
C GLN A 142 -1.64 -6.72 -5.63
N MET A 143 -1.26 -5.61 -6.25
CA MET A 143 -1.79 -4.28 -5.94
C MET A 143 -3.17 -4.06 -6.57
N ALA A 144 -4.09 -3.43 -5.84
CA ALA A 144 -5.36 -2.95 -6.39
C ALA A 144 -5.24 -1.51 -6.86
N PHE A 145 -6.09 -1.11 -7.80
CA PHE A 145 -6.18 0.31 -8.16
C PHE A 145 -6.82 1.12 -7.04
N TRP A 146 -6.26 2.31 -6.78
CA TRP A 146 -6.77 3.25 -5.78
C TRP A 146 -8.23 3.61 -5.99
N LEU A 147 -8.61 3.91 -7.24
CA LEU A 147 -10.00 4.12 -7.63
C LEU A 147 -10.56 2.86 -8.30
N GLN A 148 -11.79 2.50 -7.97
CA GLN A 148 -12.51 1.44 -8.66
C GLN A 148 -12.87 1.84 -10.10
N PRO A 149 -13.15 0.89 -11.00
CA PRO A 149 -13.54 1.17 -12.38
C PRO A 149 -14.65 2.23 -12.46
N GLY A 150 -14.40 3.29 -13.24
CA GLY A 150 -15.33 4.39 -13.43
C GLY A 150 -15.53 5.34 -12.24
N GLN A 151 -14.88 5.08 -11.11
CA GLN A 151 -14.98 5.94 -9.91
C GLN A 151 -14.35 7.32 -10.17
N SER A 152 -15.03 8.38 -9.73
CA SER A 152 -14.53 9.75 -9.85
C SER A 152 -13.37 10.00 -8.88
N SER A 153 -12.43 10.85 -9.31
CA SER A 153 -11.41 11.43 -8.45
C SER A 153 -12.07 12.21 -7.29
N TYR A 154 -11.35 12.36 -6.18
CA TYR A 154 -11.77 13.20 -5.05
C TYR A 154 -11.42 14.68 -5.27
N SER A 155 -10.69 15.01 -6.31
CA SER A 155 -10.39 16.36 -6.77
C SER A 155 -11.01 16.59 -8.17
N ARG A 156 -11.00 17.83 -8.64
CA ARG A 156 -11.58 18.19 -9.96
C ARG A 156 -10.95 17.35 -11.09
N VAL A 157 -9.67 17.05 -10.99
CA VAL A 157 -8.93 16.21 -11.95
C VAL A 157 -8.11 15.14 -11.21
N CYS A 158 -7.69 14.11 -11.92
CA CYS A 158 -6.96 12.98 -11.34
C CYS A 158 -5.51 13.26 -10.98
N GLY A 159 -4.96 14.39 -11.40
CA GLY A 159 -3.59 14.83 -11.14
C GLY A 159 -3.25 16.08 -11.95
N SER A 160 -2.13 16.71 -11.65
CA SER A 160 -1.70 17.99 -12.25
C SER A 160 -1.40 17.92 -13.75
N HIS A 161 -1.20 16.72 -14.30
CA HIS A 161 -0.79 16.51 -15.70
C HIS A 161 -1.82 15.72 -16.52
N THR A 162 -3.08 15.71 -16.10
CA THR A 162 -4.16 15.00 -16.79
C THR A 162 -5.48 15.78 -16.69
N TYR A 163 -6.31 15.63 -17.72
CA TYR A 163 -7.69 16.12 -17.74
C TYR A 163 -8.71 15.06 -17.31
N LEU A 164 -8.23 13.86 -16.93
CA LEU A 164 -9.12 12.79 -16.50
C LEU A 164 -9.78 13.13 -15.17
N HIS A 165 -11.06 12.78 -15.06
CA HIS A 165 -11.89 12.96 -13.86
C HIS A 165 -12.27 11.63 -13.20
N ARG A 166 -12.12 10.52 -13.94
CA ARG A 166 -12.55 9.18 -13.54
C ARG A 166 -11.46 8.16 -13.81
N ALA A 167 -11.48 7.09 -13.02
CA ALA A 167 -10.61 5.94 -13.20
C ALA A 167 -10.77 5.31 -14.59
N VAL A 168 -9.63 4.93 -15.20
CA VAL A 168 -9.56 4.31 -16.53
C VAL A 168 -9.28 2.81 -16.47
N ASN A 169 -9.01 2.27 -15.29
CA ASN A 169 -8.89 0.82 -15.08
C ASN A 169 -10.24 0.12 -15.30
N ARG A 170 -10.17 -1.12 -15.80
CA ARG A 170 -11.34 -1.97 -16.07
C ARG A 170 -11.59 -3.02 -14.99
N ALA A 171 -10.67 -3.17 -14.04
CA ALA A 171 -10.75 -4.09 -12.92
C ALA A 171 -10.33 -3.39 -11.63
N VAL A 172 -10.77 -3.91 -10.48
CA VAL A 172 -10.34 -3.43 -9.16
C VAL A 172 -8.89 -3.84 -8.90
N LEU A 173 -8.55 -5.11 -9.17
CA LEU A 173 -7.21 -5.65 -8.97
C LEU A 173 -6.35 -5.39 -10.21
N SER A 174 -5.18 -4.81 -10.02
CA SER A 174 -4.19 -4.62 -11.08
C SER A 174 -3.39 -5.92 -11.30
N LYS A 175 -2.58 -5.96 -12.37
CA LYS A 175 -1.61 -7.03 -12.60
C LYS A 175 -0.22 -6.70 -12.06
N VAL A 176 -0.03 -5.56 -11.41
CA VAL A 176 1.23 -5.18 -10.76
C VAL A 176 1.41 -6.00 -9.49
N VAL A 177 2.58 -6.60 -9.34
CA VAL A 177 2.97 -7.32 -8.13
C VAL A 177 4.12 -6.58 -7.46
N LEU A 178 3.98 -6.31 -6.17
CA LEU A 178 5.00 -5.71 -5.34
C LEU A 178 5.66 -6.79 -4.48
N HIS A 179 6.97 -6.90 -4.57
CA HIS A 179 7.82 -7.68 -3.65
C HIS A 179 8.54 -6.70 -2.73
N LYS A 180 8.42 -6.91 -1.44
CA LYS A 180 9.04 -6.10 -0.40
C LYS A 180 9.92 -6.97 0.48
N HIS A 181 11.13 -6.48 0.78
CA HIS A 181 12.01 -7.05 1.79
C HIS A 181 12.50 -5.93 2.70
N LEU A 182 11.99 -5.90 3.90
CA LEU A 182 12.34 -4.93 4.92
C LEU A 182 13.23 -5.56 5.99
N THR A 183 14.29 -4.85 6.37
CA THR A 183 15.17 -5.19 7.48
C THR A 183 15.20 -4.05 8.49
N ILE A 184 14.98 -4.33 9.78
CA ILE A 184 15.04 -3.34 10.87
C ILE A 184 16.40 -3.44 11.54
N GLY A 185 17.14 -2.33 11.55
CA GLY A 185 18.51 -2.29 12.10
C GLY A 185 19.50 -2.93 11.15
N LEU A 186 20.46 -2.15 10.71
CA LEU A 186 21.62 -2.59 9.92
C LEU A 186 22.85 -2.57 10.79
N ARG A 187 23.91 -3.31 10.40
CA ARG A 187 25.14 -3.48 11.20
C ARG A 187 25.65 -2.19 11.83
N ASP A 188 25.75 -1.09 11.05
CA ASP A 188 26.29 0.19 11.50
C ASP A 188 25.20 1.25 11.72
N PHE A 189 23.93 0.90 11.54
CA PHE A 189 22.79 1.79 11.56
C PHE A 189 21.58 1.13 12.25
N HIS A 190 21.67 0.94 13.57
CA HIS A 190 20.68 0.18 14.33
C HIS A 190 19.26 0.79 14.32
N ASN A 191 19.15 2.09 14.10
CA ASN A 191 17.88 2.82 14.01
C ASN A 191 17.38 3.07 12.58
N VAL A 192 17.89 2.31 11.61
CA VAL A 192 17.51 2.40 10.19
C VAL A 192 16.73 1.16 9.79
N LEU A 193 15.59 1.38 9.15
CA LEU A 193 14.86 0.35 8.40
C LEU A 193 15.28 0.47 6.94
N ARG A 194 15.73 -0.63 6.33
CA ARG A 194 15.97 -0.71 4.88
C ARG A 194 14.83 -1.48 4.23
N ASP A 195 14.17 -0.84 3.29
CA ASP A 195 13.13 -1.45 2.47
C ASP A 195 13.63 -1.63 1.03
N SER A 196 13.67 -2.88 0.56
CA SER A 196 13.99 -3.24 -0.81
C SER A 196 12.70 -3.61 -1.51
N LEU A 197 12.38 -2.88 -2.57
CA LEU A 197 11.09 -2.89 -3.23
C LEU A 197 11.29 -3.28 -4.69
N THR A 198 10.51 -4.24 -5.18
CA THR A 198 10.50 -4.63 -6.58
C THR A 198 9.06 -4.61 -7.08
N PHE A 199 8.80 -3.79 -8.08
CA PHE A 199 7.52 -3.76 -8.78
C PHE A 199 7.63 -4.58 -10.06
N ASP A 200 6.91 -5.68 -10.16
CA ASP A 200 6.74 -6.41 -11.43
C ASP A 200 5.65 -5.72 -12.24
N VAL A 201 6.08 -5.00 -13.28
CA VAL A 201 5.21 -4.24 -14.18
C VAL A 201 4.77 -5.14 -15.33
N PRO A 202 3.44 -5.36 -15.54
CA PRO A 202 2.95 -6.40 -16.43
C PRO A 202 2.96 -6.03 -17.92
N ALA A 203 3.06 -4.74 -18.27
CA ALA A 203 2.90 -4.26 -19.62
C ALA A 203 3.74 -3.00 -19.89
N ARG A 204 3.82 -2.61 -21.17
CA ARG A 204 4.44 -1.34 -21.58
C ARG A 204 3.49 -0.18 -21.27
N TYR A 205 4.03 0.90 -20.66
CA TYR A 205 3.34 2.16 -20.45
C TYR A 205 4.16 3.32 -21.00
N ARG A 206 3.48 4.43 -21.33
CA ARG A 206 4.15 5.64 -21.81
C ARG A 206 5.04 6.26 -20.73
N SER A 207 4.58 6.21 -19.48
CA SER A 207 5.32 6.68 -18.31
C SER A 207 4.84 5.97 -17.04
N ALA A 208 5.67 5.97 -16.00
CA ALA A 208 5.27 5.66 -14.64
C ALA A 208 5.94 6.61 -13.65
N THR A 209 5.20 6.90 -12.59
CA THR A 209 5.69 7.55 -11.37
C THR A 209 5.55 6.55 -10.24
N PHE A 210 6.66 6.01 -9.74
CA PHE A 210 6.68 5.11 -8.60
C PHE A 210 6.84 5.95 -7.33
N GLU A 211 5.85 5.96 -6.46
CA GLU A 211 6.06 6.28 -5.05
C GLU A 211 6.62 5.01 -4.41
N ALA A 212 7.93 4.80 -4.58
CA ALA A 212 8.57 3.55 -4.17
C ALA A 212 8.31 3.24 -2.70
N LEU A 213 8.35 4.26 -1.85
CA LEU A 213 7.87 4.19 -0.49
C LEU A 213 7.19 5.52 -0.14
N THR A 214 6.02 5.45 0.47
CA THR A 214 5.29 6.59 1.00
C THR A 214 4.85 6.31 2.43
N GLY A 215 4.90 7.33 3.28
CA GLY A 215 4.49 7.23 4.68
C GLY A 215 3.50 8.33 5.05
N TYR A 216 2.45 7.93 5.74
CA TYR A 216 1.46 8.83 6.30
C TYR A 216 1.59 8.82 7.82
N MET A 217 1.94 9.97 8.40
CA MET A 217 2.25 10.11 9.82
C MET A 217 1.15 10.89 10.55
N PRO A 218 0.99 10.69 11.87
CA PRO A 218 0.13 11.53 12.68
C PRO A 218 0.47 13.02 12.52
N PRO A 219 -0.52 13.94 12.59
CA PRO A 219 -0.32 15.38 12.36
C PRO A 219 0.62 16.04 13.35
N ARG A 220 0.89 15.41 14.51
CA ARG A 220 1.89 15.90 15.47
C ARG A 220 3.32 15.92 14.94
N PHE A 221 3.63 15.19 13.85
CA PHE A 221 4.91 15.30 13.12
C PHE A 221 4.91 16.52 12.20
N SER A 222 4.51 17.65 12.74
CA SER A 222 4.25 18.90 12.01
C SER A 222 5.51 19.66 11.60
N GLN A 223 6.67 19.37 12.22
CA GLN A 223 7.93 19.98 11.83
C GLN A 223 8.53 19.22 10.65
N ALA A 224 8.83 19.95 9.57
CA ALA A 224 9.47 19.40 8.39
C ALA A 224 10.86 20.01 8.19
N PHE A 225 11.82 19.16 7.86
CA PHE A 225 13.17 19.55 7.52
C PHE A 225 13.61 18.85 6.24
N TYR A 226 14.52 19.48 5.51
CA TYR A 226 15.26 18.89 4.40
C TYR A 226 16.71 18.71 4.79
N PHE A 227 17.27 17.54 4.49
CA PHE A 227 18.70 17.32 4.63
C PHE A 227 19.42 17.88 3.41
N HIS A 228 20.22 18.92 3.61
CA HIS A 228 20.96 19.58 2.54
C HIS A 228 22.32 18.90 2.33
N PRO A 229 22.54 18.21 1.20
CA PRO A 229 23.71 17.36 0.98
C PRO A 229 25.05 18.10 1.04
N TRP A 230 25.11 19.33 0.56
CA TRP A 230 26.34 20.11 0.50
C TRP A 230 26.78 20.63 1.88
N SER A 231 25.85 21.14 2.66
CA SER A 231 26.15 21.61 4.03
C SER A 231 26.08 20.51 5.07
N MET A 232 25.53 19.34 4.70
CA MET A 232 25.29 18.21 5.60
C MET A 232 24.44 18.57 6.83
N ARG A 233 23.52 19.54 6.69
CA ARG A 233 22.68 20.08 7.76
C ARG A 233 21.21 19.98 7.43
N LEU A 234 20.38 20.01 8.47
CA LEU A 234 18.94 20.13 8.32
C LEU A 234 18.56 21.59 8.06
N ILE A 235 17.69 21.79 7.08
CA ILE A 235 17.09 23.08 6.75
C ILE A 235 15.59 23.00 7.00
N PRO A 236 15.01 23.90 7.83
CA PRO A 236 13.55 23.92 8.02
C PRO A 236 12.81 24.12 6.70
N ALA A 237 11.82 23.28 6.44
CA ALA A 237 11.05 23.28 5.20
C ALA A 237 9.89 24.30 5.23
N ARG A 238 10.15 25.54 5.63
CA ARG A 238 9.14 26.59 5.78
C ARG A 238 8.46 26.88 4.43
N GLY A 239 7.12 26.72 4.39
CA GLY A 239 6.30 27.08 3.23
C GLY A 239 6.49 26.22 1.98
N ARG A 240 7.35 25.21 1.99
CA ARG A 240 7.57 24.31 0.85
C ARG A 240 6.64 23.12 0.93
N ARG A 241 5.77 22.98 -0.06
CA ARG A 241 4.87 21.84 -0.23
C ARG A 241 5.19 21.14 -1.56
N GLY A 242 4.96 19.82 -1.60
CA GLY A 242 5.14 19.03 -2.82
C GLY A 242 6.51 18.38 -2.91
N GLU A 243 6.94 18.09 -4.13
CA GLU A 243 8.19 17.38 -4.39
C GLU A 243 9.38 18.34 -4.44
N GLN A 244 10.53 17.87 -3.96
CA GLN A 244 11.77 18.61 -3.93
C GLN A 244 12.99 17.64 -3.88
N PRO A 245 14.25 18.09 -4.12
CA PRO A 245 15.37 17.19 -4.36
C PRO A 245 16.04 16.59 -3.12
N TYR A 246 15.64 16.98 -1.91
CA TYR A 246 16.39 16.65 -0.70
C TYR A 246 15.69 15.60 0.17
N PRO A 247 16.44 14.71 0.84
CA PRO A 247 15.88 13.82 1.85
C PRO A 247 15.03 14.56 2.89
N VAL A 248 13.91 13.99 3.26
CA VAL A 248 12.90 14.59 4.15
C VAL A 248 13.07 14.07 5.56
N ILE A 249 12.93 14.94 6.54
CA ILE A 249 12.78 14.59 7.94
C ILE A 249 11.48 15.21 8.47
N ARG A 250 10.67 14.38 9.15
CA ARG A 250 9.49 14.81 9.87
C ARG A 250 9.70 14.64 11.37
N SER A 251 9.36 15.65 12.16
CA SER A 251 9.57 15.66 13.61
C SER A 251 8.35 16.20 14.35
N THR A 252 8.20 15.78 15.61
CA THR A 252 7.33 16.45 16.57
C THR A 252 7.89 17.82 16.95
N PRO A 253 7.08 18.80 17.41
CA PRO A 253 7.55 20.13 17.81
C PRO A 253 8.62 20.13 18.91
N ASP A 254 8.54 19.17 19.82
CA ASP A 254 9.51 18.98 20.91
C ASP A 254 10.78 18.23 20.50
N HIS A 255 10.86 17.84 19.21
CA HIS A 255 11.95 17.08 18.59
C HIS A 255 12.28 15.73 19.23
N ARG A 256 11.42 15.23 20.12
CA ARG A 256 11.63 13.94 20.81
C ARG A 256 11.44 12.75 19.87
N TYR A 257 10.66 12.92 18.81
CA TYR A 257 10.36 11.89 17.82
C TYR A 257 10.55 12.45 16.42
N ALA A 258 11.32 11.75 15.61
CA ALA A 258 11.58 12.11 14.23
C ALA A 258 11.73 10.88 13.35
N MET A 259 11.31 11.01 12.09
CA MET A 259 11.53 10.06 11.02
C MET A 259 12.24 10.74 9.88
N GLY A 260 13.38 10.19 9.48
CA GLY A 260 14.15 10.61 8.32
C GLY A 260 13.97 9.62 7.16
N ILE A 261 13.93 10.14 5.93
CA ILE A 261 13.72 9.35 4.73
C ILE A 261 14.85 9.62 3.75
N TYR A 262 15.54 8.53 3.34
CA TYR A 262 16.57 8.57 2.32
C TYR A 262 16.33 7.49 1.25
N CYS A 263 16.32 7.90 -0.01
CA CYS A 263 16.11 7.01 -1.15
C CYS A 263 17.24 7.21 -2.15
N PRO A 264 18.20 6.25 -2.27
CA PRO A 264 19.32 6.35 -3.18
C PRO A 264 18.87 6.55 -4.64
N GLY A 265 19.62 7.34 -5.40
CA GLY A 265 19.28 7.67 -6.77
C GLY A 265 18.28 8.82 -6.93
N LEU A 266 17.88 9.46 -5.84
CA LEU A 266 17.07 10.66 -5.89
C LEU A 266 17.91 11.92 -5.54
N PRO A 267 17.65 13.08 -6.19
CA PRO A 267 16.79 13.22 -7.37
C PRO A 267 17.36 12.50 -8.59
N GLN A 268 16.51 12.08 -9.52
CA GLN A 268 16.95 11.49 -10.80
C GLN A 268 17.54 12.59 -11.69
N ALA A 269 18.59 12.25 -12.45
CA ALA A 269 19.28 13.19 -13.33
C ALA A 269 18.35 13.88 -14.35
N ASP A 270 17.42 13.11 -14.94
CA ASP A 270 16.44 13.60 -15.93
C ASP A 270 15.24 14.35 -15.29
N TRP A 271 15.16 14.38 -13.96
CA TRP A 271 14.08 14.99 -13.18
C TRP A 271 14.65 15.82 -12.03
N PRO A 272 15.43 16.87 -12.31
CA PRO A 272 15.99 17.73 -11.28
C PRO A 272 14.85 18.37 -10.48
N HIS A 273 15.06 18.66 -9.23
CA HIS A 273 14.09 19.27 -8.31
C HIS A 273 12.92 18.40 -7.87
N ALA A 274 12.79 17.15 -8.36
CA ALA A 274 11.82 16.17 -7.91
C ALA A 274 12.52 15.00 -7.21
N GLY A 275 11.78 14.21 -6.46
CA GLY A 275 12.28 12.99 -5.83
C GLY A 275 11.71 12.72 -4.45
N TYR A 276 11.63 13.71 -3.58
CA TYR A 276 11.04 13.58 -2.25
C TYR A 276 9.83 14.49 -2.11
N GLY A 277 8.66 13.92 -1.87
CA GLY A 277 7.47 14.68 -1.54
C GLY A 277 7.35 14.93 -0.03
N SER A 278 6.79 16.07 0.33
CA SER A 278 6.44 16.42 1.71
C SER A 278 5.20 17.29 1.70
N VAL A 279 4.09 16.80 2.25
CA VAL A 279 2.78 17.46 2.17
C VAL A 279 2.09 17.38 3.52
N ASP A 280 1.52 18.51 3.96
CA ASP A 280 0.70 18.60 5.16
C ASP A 280 -0.78 18.62 4.76
N PHE A 281 -1.54 17.66 5.30
CA PHE A 281 -2.99 17.61 5.26
C PHE A 281 -3.56 17.91 6.65
N PRO A 282 -4.82 18.32 6.78
CA PRO A 282 -5.41 18.68 8.08
C PRO A 282 -5.30 17.62 9.18
N ARG A 283 -5.26 16.34 8.82
CA ARG A 283 -5.29 15.21 9.76
C ARG A 283 -4.12 14.25 9.62
N VAL A 284 -3.19 14.52 8.73
CA VAL A 284 -2.07 13.63 8.44
C VAL A 284 -0.97 14.40 7.71
N VAL A 285 0.28 14.06 7.96
CA VAL A 285 1.40 14.52 7.13
C VAL A 285 1.88 13.37 6.27
N LYS A 286 2.21 13.65 5.01
CA LYS A 286 2.70 12.68 4.03
C LYS A 286 4.12 13.01 3.61
N TRP A 287 4.90 11.96 3.38
CA TRP A 287 6.13 12.03 2.62
C TRP A 287 6.19 10.86 1.63
N ASN A 288 6.98 10.99 0.55
CA ASN A 288 7.21 9.92 -0.41
C ASN A 288 8.59 10.02 -1.08
N CYS A 289 9.04 8.87 -1.61
CA CYS A 289 10.18 8.74 -2.52
C CYS A 289 9.65 8.50 -3.93
N VAL A 290 9.91 9.41 -4.86
CA VAL A 290 9.29 9.43 -6.19
C VAL A 290 10.32 9.21 -7.28
N TYR A 291 10.16 8.12 -8.03
CA TYR A 291 10.98 7.80 -9.20
C TYR A 291 10.12 7.83 -10.47
N ARG A 292 10.66 8.36 -11.55
CA ARG A 292 9.95 8.49 -12.83
C ARG A 292 10.68 7.79 -13.96
N TYR A 293 9.90 7.13 -14.79
CA TYR A 293 10.39 6.41 -15.97
C TYR A 293 9.56 6.77 -17.19
N ARG A 294 10.25 6.92 -18.33
CA ARG A 294 9.63 7.21 -19.64
C ARG A 294 10.54 6.70 -20.77
N PRO A 295 10.17 5.70 -21.55
CA PRO A 295 9.00 4.81 -21.38
C PRO A 295 9.20 3.77 -20.29
N VAL A 296 8.11 3.07 -19.93
CA VAL A 296 8.12 1.93 -19.02
C VAL A 296 7.97 0.65 -19.82
N ARG A 297 8.86 -0.30 -19.64
CA ARG A 297 8.81 -1.63 -20.25
C ARG A 297 8.24 -2.64 -19.24
N PRO A 298 7.66 -3.78 -19.71
CA PRO A 298 7.35 -4.89 -18.81
C PRO A 298 8.61 -5.39 -18.08
N GLY A 299 8.45 -5.81 -16.84
CA GLY A 299 9.54 -6.38 -16.04
C GLY A 299 9.69 -5.74 -14.66
N PRO A 300 10.74 -6.11 -13.91
CA PRO A 300 10.99 -5.66 -12.57
C PRO A 300 11.61 -4.26 -12.52
N TYR A 301 11.13 -3.45 -11.57
CA TYR A 301 11.70 -2.14 -11.21
C TYR A 301 12.12 -2.20 -9.74
N HIS A 302 13.40 -2.01 -9.46
CA HIS A 302 13.99 -2.17 -8.14
C HIS A 302 14.29 -0.82 -7.49
N PHE A 303 13.90 -0.68 -6.21
CA PHE A 303 14.15 0.51 -5.42
C PHE A 303 14.64 0.14 -4.03
N HIS A 304 15.34 1.07 -3.38
CA HIS A 304 15.69 1.00 -1.98
C HIS A 304 15.25 2.27 -1.27
N ALA A 305 14.69 2.10 -0.08
CA ALA A 305 14.36 3.21 0.80
C ALA A 305 14.92 2.94 2.19
N TYR A 306 15.39 3.98 2.85
CA TYR A 306 15.88 3.94 4.21
C TYR A 306 15.03 4.86 5.07
N VAL A 307 14.43 4.31 6.12
CA VAL A 307 13.64 5.03 7.10
C VAL A 307 14.42 5.06 8.41
N ILE A 308 14.70 6.24 8.92
CA ILE A 308 15.52 6.47 10.12
C ILE A 308 14.60 6.89 11.24
N ILE A 309 14.65 6.23 12.40
CA ILE A 309 13.83 6.51 13.58
C ILE A 309 14.70 7.00 14.74
N GLY A 310 14.22 8.01 15.46
CA GLY A 310 14.90 8.52 16.64
C GLY A 310 14.31 9.86 17.11
N ASN A 311 15.05 10.58 17.96
CA ASN A 311 14.83 12.02 18.13
C ASN A 311 15.49 12.80 16.96
N LEU A 312 15.18 14.08 16.80
CA LEU A 312 15.65 14.86 15.65
C LEU A 312 17.18 14.82 15.48
N ARG A 313 17.94 14.98 16.57
CA ARG A 313 19.41 14.92 16.56
C ARG A 313 19.93 13.55 16.13
N GLN A 314 19.37 12.48 16.64
CA GLN A 314 19.73 11.09 16.27
C GLN A 314 19.45 10.83 14.80
N VAL A 315 18.29 11.28 14.30
CA VAL A 315 17.91 11.14 12.88
C VAL A 315 18.88 11.93 11.99
N GLU A 316 19.22 13.16 12.35
CA GLU A 316 20.19 14.01 11.61
C GLU A 316 21.56 13.35 11.54
N GLN A 317 22.10 12.89 12.67
CA GLN A 317 23.40 12.21 12.73
C GLN A 317 23.43 10.93 11.91
N THR A 318 22.34 10.14 11.99
CA THR A 318 22.22 8.90 11.21
C THR A 318 22.08 9.20 9.72
N MET A 319 21.27 10.19 9.34
CA MET A 319 21.11 10.65 7.95
C MET A 319 22.46 11.08 7.35
N HIS A 320 23.24 11.88 8.10
CA HIS A 320 24.57 12.31 7.69
C HIS A 320 25.49 11.12 7.40
N ARG A 321 25.59 10.18 8.32
CA ARG A 321 26.42 8.96 8.17
C ARG A 321 25.95 8.08 7.02
N LEU A 322 24.64 7.86 6.91
CA LEU A 322 24.01 7.04 5.86
C LEU A 322 24.22 7.67 4.48
N TYR A 323 23.99 8.96 4.34
CA TYR A 323 24.20 9.70 3.10
C TYR A 323 25.66 9.57 2.63
N ARG A 324 26.63 9.86 3.50
CA ARG A 324 28.07 9.70 3.20
C ARG A 324 28.41 8.28 2.81
N ARG A 325 27.91 7.28 3.55
CA ARG A 325 28.13 5.87 3.25
C ARG A 325 27.63 5.51 1.86
N CYS A 326 26.42 5.93 1.51
CA CYS A 326 25.82 5.64 0.21
C CYS A 326 26.54 6.31 -0.95
N THR A 327 27.03 7.53 -0.77
CA THR A 327 27.72 8.29 -1.83
C THR A 327 29.17 7.88 -2.05
N ILE A 328 29.87 7.38 -1.02
CA ILE A 328 31.29 7.04 -1.10
C ILE A 328 31.52 5.55 -1.38
N SER A 329 30.80 4.67 -0.69
CA SER A 329 31.12 3.23 -0.65
C SER A 329 29.91 2.33 -1.03
N GLY A 330 28.84 2.92 -1.51
CA GLY A 330 27.56 2.24 -1.74
C GLY A 330 26.74 2.08 -0.44
N CYS A 331 25.44 2.03 -0.60
CA CYS A 331 24.51 1.92 0.53
C CYS A 331 24.64 0.59 1.27
N PRO A 332 24.41 0.57 2.59
CA PRO A 332 24.48 -0.65 3.38
C PRO A 332 23.43 -1.66 2.90
N LYS A 333 23.86 -2.91 2.79
CA LYS A 333 23.00 -4.07 2.49
C LYS A 333 22.52 -4.67 3.82
N SER A 334 21.39 -5.38 3.78
CA SER A 334 20.85 -6.12 4.93
C SER A 334 21.72 -7.31 5.29
#